data_ddc45cd22d953b81b1a518a8f09b7b0e
#
_entry.id   ddc45cd22d953b81b1a518a8f09b7b0e
#
_cell.length_a   1.000
_cell.length_b   1.000
_cell.length_c   1.000
_cell.angle_alpha   90.00
_cell.angle_beta   90.00
_cell.angle_gamma   90.00
#
_symmetry.space_group_name_H-M   'P 1'
#
loop_
_entity.id
_entity.type
_entity.pdbx_description
1 polymer ?
#
loop_
_entity_poly.entity_id
_entity_poly.type
_entity_poly.pdbx_seq_one_letter_code
_entity_poly.pdbx_strand_id
1 'polypeptide(L)'
;MPIHRGQEAWSLLLNGLYSIEFSAGPDKPRGSGVVVLCDGILLGGDSSLFYKGTYSQRDGKFEATVRTSRHSHHTPSLFGLDEATLSFTGTIIRGDARGFGASSQLDIKLEVHLRFRTQIA
;
A
#
# COMPACT_ATOMS: atom_id res chain seq x y z
N MET A 1 -8.26 -29.49 5.99
CA MET A 1 -9.20 -29.15 4.91
C MET A 1 -8.53 -28.29 3.88
N PRO A 2 -8.28 -28.83 2.71
CA PRO A 2 -7.57 -28.08 1.67
C PRO A 2 -8.27 -26.79 1.25
N ILE A 3 -9.59 -26.80 1.20
CA ILE A 3 -10.36 -25.63 0.76
C ILE A 3 -10.15 -24.45 1.72
N HIS A 4 -10.22 -24.72 3.01
CA HIS A 4 -10.02 -23.68 4.00
C HIS A 4 -8.61 -23.11 3.95
N ARG A 5 -7.64 -23.98 3.73
CA ARG A 5 -6.24 -23.57 3.61
C ARG A 5 -6.04 -22.69 2.39
N GLY A 6 -6.64 -23.05 1.26
CA GLY A 6 -6.57 -22.24 0.06
C GLY A 6 -7.24 -20.88 0.24
N GLN A 7 -8.39 -20.84 0.92
CA GLN A 7 -9.07 -19.59 1.21
C GLN A 7 -8.26 -18.73 2.15
N GLU A 8 -7.63 -19.31 3.15
CA GLU A 8 -6.76 -18.58 4.07
C GLU A 8 -5.58 -17.95 3.32
N ALA A 9 -4.96 -18.69 2.42
CA ALA A 9 -3.86 -18.16 1.62
C ALA A 9 -4.31 -16.98 0.75
N TRP A 10 -5.53 -17.02 0.22
CA TRP A 10 -6.07 -15.95 -0.61
C TRP A 10 -6.49 -14.72 0.19
N SER A 11 -6.75 -14.89 1.47
CA SER A 11 -7.09 -13.79 2.36
C SER A 11 -5.88 -13.22 3.11
N LEU A 12 -4.67 -13.61 2.70
CA LEU A 12 -3.42 -13.12 3.25
C LEU A 12 -2.60 -12.43 2.16
N LEU A 13 -1.84 -11.43 2.57
CA LEU A 13 -0.82 -10.83 1.74
C LEU A 13 0.47 -11.61 1.92
N LEU A 14 0.93 -12.25 0.85
CA LEU A 14 2.20 -12.96 0.86
C LEU A 14 3.36 -11.98 0.89
N ASN A 15 4.49 -12.43 1.44
CA ASN A 15 5.72 -11.66 1.32
C ASN A 15 6.09 -11.56 -0.15
N GLY A 16 6.27 -10.36 -0.64
CA GLY A 16 6.52 -10.18 -2.06
C GLY A 16 6.49 -8.74 -2.52
N LEU A 17 6.55 -8.60 -3.84
CA LEU A 17 6.48 -7.33 -4.53
C LEU A 17 5.05 -7.10 -5.02
N TYR A 18 4.56 -5.91 -4.78
CA TYR A 18 3.22 -5.48 -5.17
C TYR A 18 3.33 -4.17 -5.97
N SER A 19 2.55 -4.04 -7.02
CA SER A 19 2.32 -2.73 -7.60
C SER A 19 1.21 -2.05 -6.83
N ILE A 20 1.30 -0.74 -6.66
CA ILE A 20 0.27 0.05 -5.99
C ILE A 20 -0.24 1.12 -6.93
N GLU A 21 -1.54 1.39 -6.82
CA GLU A 21 -2.16 2.57 -7.39
C GLU A 21 -2.87 3.31 -6.27
N PHE A 22 -2.82 4.63 -6.31
CA PHE A 22 -3.49 5.44 -5.30
C PHE A 22 -4.11 6.67 -5.94
N SER A 23 -5.23 7.13 -5.37
CA SER A 23 -6.01 8.23 -5.91
C SER A 23 -6.74 8.95 -4.79
N ALA A 24 -6.85 10.26 -4.91
CA ALA A 24 -7.60 11.09 -3.96
C ALA A 24 -9.08 11.24 -4.37
N GLY A 25 -9.52 10.59 -5.41
CA GLY A 25 -10.90 10.61 -5.87
C GLY A 25 -11.02 10.34 -7.36
N PRO A 26 -12.28 10.17 -7.87
CA PRO A 26 -12.51 9.76 -9.25
C PRO A 26 -11.95 10.74 -10.29
N ASP A 27 -12.01 12.04 -10.00
CA ASP A 27 -11.58 13.08 -10.94
C ASP A 27 -10.18 13.60 -10.60
N LYS A 28 -9.44 12.89 -9.76
CA LYS A 28 -8.10 13.28 -9.36
C LYS A 28 -7.05 12.44 -10.07
N PRO A 29 -5.83 12.97 -10.24
CA PRO A 29 -4.75 12.18 -10.80
C PRO A 29 -4.50 10.89 -10.02
N ARG A 30 -4.06 9.86 -10.71
CA ARG A 30 -3.66 8.60 -10.08
C ARG A 30 -2.15 8.57 -9.95
N GLY A 31 -1.70 8.09 -8.80
CA GLY A 31 -0.30 7.77 -8.59
C GLY A 31 -0.10 6.27 -8.66
N SER A 32 1.12 5.85 -8.95
CA SER A 32 1.49 4.45 -8.97
C SER A 32 2.91 4.27 -8.48
N GLY A 33 3.17 3.11 -7.93
CA GLY A 33 4.48 2.75 -7.44
C GLY A 33 4.58 1.27 -7.16
N VAL A 34 5.59 0.88 -6.41
CA VAL A 34 5.79 -0.49 -5.99
C VAL A 34 6.09 -0.53 -4.50
N VAL A 35 5.68 -1.61 -3.86
CA VAL A 35 6.03 -1.87 -2.46
C VAL A 35 6.44 -3.32 -2.31
N VAL A 36 7.37 -3.55 -1.39
CA VAL A 36 7.72 -4.88 -0.91
C VAL A 36 7.09 -5.03 0.47
N LEU A 37 6.36 -6.11 0.66
CA LEU A 37 5.81 -6.51 1.95
C LEU A 37 6.58 -7.73 2.43
N CYS A 38 7.15 -7.66 3.62
CA CYS A 38 7.91 -8.75 4.18
C CYS A 38 7.83 -8.72 5.71
N ASP A 39 7.20 -9.74 6.27
CA ASP A 39 7.15 -9.96 7.73
C ASP A 39 6.73 -8.71 8.52
N GLY A 40 5.70 -8.01 8.05
CA GLY A 40 5.19 -6.84 8.72
C GLY A 40 5.88 -5.53 8.36
N ILE A 41 6.88 -5.58 7.47
CA ILE A 41 7.60 -4.39 7.00
C ILE A 41 7.15 -4.05 5.59
N LEU A 42 6.96 -2.77 5.34
CA LEU A 42 6.60 -2.23 4.03
C LEU A 42 7.70 -1.27 3.58
N LEU A 43 8.25 -1.52 2.40
CA LEU A 43 9.23 -0.64 1.77
C LEU A 43 8.88 -0.49 0.31
N GLY A 44 9.00 0.70 -0.21
CA GLY A 44 8.75 0.92 -1.63
C GLY A 44 8.94 2.34 -2.08
N GLY A 45 8.36 2.66 -3.22
CA GLY A 45 8.46 4.00 -3.76
C GLY A 45 7.86 4.16 -5.13
N ASP A 46 7.96 5.40 -5.59
CA ASP A 46 7.57 5.82 -6.93
C ASP A 46 8.63 6.77 -7.48
N SER A 47 8.29 7.53 -8.52
CA SER A 47 9.28 8.42 -9.15
C SER A 47 9.71 9.61 -8.28
N SER A 48 8.95 9.92 -7.24
CA SER A 48 9.22 11.10 -6.39
C SER A 48 9.51 10.74 -4.94
N LEU A 49 8.83 9.74 -4.42
CA LEU A 49 8.82 9.42 -3.00
C LEU A 49 9.32 8.01 -2.76
N PHE A 50 9.84 7.78 -1.56
CA PHE A 50 9.97 6.42 -1.05
C PHE A 50 9.05 6.24 0.16
N TYR A 51 8.68 5.01 0.41
CA TYR A 51 7.74 4.63 1.46
C TYR A 51 8.41 3.69 2.43
N LYS A 52 8.19 3.92 3.71
CA LYS A 52 8.65 3.03 4.76
C LYS A 52 7.54 2.90 5.79
N GLY A 53 7.24 1.68 6.17
CA GLY A 53 6.19 1.48 7.15
C GLY A 53 6.12 0.08 7.68
N THR A 54 5.05 -0.16 8.41
CA THR A 54 4.72 -1.45 8.98
C THR A 54 3.29 -1.79 8.60
N TYR A 55 2.98 -3.07 8.55
CA TYR A 55 1.63 -3.52 8.31
C TYR A 55 1.33 -4.74 9.16
N SER A 56 0.06 -4.95 9.40
CA SER A 56 -0.46 -6.17 10.03
C SER A 56 -1.68 -6.63 9.26
N GLN A 57 -1.98 -7.90 9.38
CA GLN A 57 -3.13 -8.46 8.69
C GLN A 57 -3.80 -9.50 9.59
N ARG A 58 -5.12 -9.58 9.46
CA ARG A 58 -5.93 -10.50 10.24
C ARG A 58 -7.30 -10.65 9.59
N ASP A 59 -7.75 -11.89 9.41
CA ASP A 59 -9.10 -12.20 8.94
C ASP A 59 -9.46 -11.51 7.61
N GLY A 60 -8.51 -11.50 6.68
CA GLY A 60 -8.72 -10.89 5.37
C GLY A 60 -8.69 -9.37 5.36
N LYS A 61 -8.21 -8.76 6.43
CA LYS A 61 -8.09 -7.31 6.54
C LYS A 61 -6.66 -6.91 6.83
N PHE A 62 -6.28 -5.73 6.42
CA PHE A 62 -4.94 -5.20 6.71
C PHE A 62 -5.02 -3.79 7.28
N GLU A 63 -3.99 -3.46 8.04
CA GLU A 63 -3.72 -2.12 8.51
C GLU A 63 -2.25 -1.82 8.26
N ALA A 64 -1.95 -0.59 7.88
CA ALA A 64 -0.57 -0.19 7.65
C ALA A 64 -0.37 1.25 8.09
N THR A 65 0.83 1.55 8.57
CA THR A 65 1.28 2.91 8.84
C THR A 65 2.49 3.16 7.97
N VAL A 66 2.43 4.18 7.13
CA VAL A 66 3.43 4.42 6.11
C VAL A 66 3.91 5.86 6.19
N ARG A 67 5.21 6.03 6.23
CA ARG A 67 5.83 7.34 6.12
C ARG A 67 6.37 7.52 4.71
N THR A 68 6.02 8.64 4.08
CA THR A 68 6.54 9.02 2.79
C THR A 68 7.66 10.04 2.95
N SER A 69 8.65 9.97 2.09
CA SER A 69 9.76 10.91 2.06
C SER A 69 10.20 11.11 0.62
N ARG A 70 10.67 12.28 0.31
CA ARG A 70 11.07 12.61 -1.05
C ARG A 70 12.48 12.12 -1.35
N HIS A 71 12.67 11.50 -2.51
CA HIS A 71 13.99 11.08 -2.99
C HIS A 71 14.39 11.76 -4.29
N SER A 72 13.46 12.43 -4.97
CA SER A 72 13.74 13.11 -6.23
C SER A 72 12.95 14.40 -6.29
N HIS A 73 13.62 15.47 -6.72
CA HIS A 73 12.99 16.77 -6.92
C HIS A 73 12.72 17.07 -8.39
N HIS A 74 12.96 16.10 -9.27
CA HIS A 74 12.71 16.26 -10.70
C HIS A 74 11.25 16.10 -11.08
N THR A 75 10.49 15.37 -10.28
CA THR A 75 9.06 15.19 -10.49
C THR A 75 8.30 15.73 -9.29
N PRO A 76 7.18 16.45 -9.51
CA PRO A 76 6.37 16.92 -8.39
C PRO A 76 5.68 15.75 -7.69
N SER A 77 5.49 15.89 -6.40
CA SER A 77 4.69 14.96 -5.63
C SER A 77 3.21 15.18 -5.96
N LEU A 78 2.47 14.09 -6.20
CA LEU A 78 1.07 14.17 -6.61
C LEU A 78 0.18 14.63 -5.49
N PHE A 79 0.34 14.58 -4.33
CA PHE A 79 -0.62 14.93 -3.28
C PHE A 79 -0.02 15.76 -2.17
N GLY A 80 1.13 16.38 -2.43
CA GLY A 80 1.83 17.11 -1.38
C GLY A 80 2.38 16.21 -0.28
N LEU A 81 2.68 14.95 -0.62
CA LEU A 81 3.09 13.94 0.36
C LEU A 81 4.61 13.88 0.55
N ASP A 82 5.28 15.01 0.47
CA ASP A 82 6.74 15.05 0.56
C ASP A 82 7.28 14.50 1.88
N GLU A 83 6.59 14.76 2.96
CA GLU A 83 6.89 14.23 4.28
C GLU A 83 5.55 14.02 5.00
N ALA A 84 5.02 12.81 4.95
CA ALA A 84 3.72 12.54 5.54
C ALA A 84 3.69 11.17 6.20
N THR A 85 2.82 11.03 7.18
CA THR A 85 2.49 9.75 7.77
C THR A 85 1.04 9.44 7.43
N LEU A 86 0.82 8.28 6.85
CA LEU A 86 -0.49 7.83 6.40
C LEU A 86 -0.85 6.53 7.12
N SER A 87 -2.10 6.43 7.50
CA SER A 87 -2.66 5.20 8.07
C SER A 87 -3.63 4.62 7.07
N PHE A 88 -3.42 3.35 6.73
CA PHE A 88 -4.24 2.63 5.76
C PHE A 88 -4.98 1.49 6.42
N THR A 89 -6.21 1.26 5.99
CA THR A 89 -6.98 0.08 6.33
C THR A 89 -7.63 -0.46 5.06
N GLY A 90 -7.78 -1.76 4.99
CA GLY A 90 -8.41 -2.32 3.80
C GLY A 90 -8.70 -3.80 3.91
N THR A 91 -9.12 -4.35 2.80
CA THR A 91 -9.55 -5.73 2.66
C THR A 91 -8.65 -6.46 1.68
N ILE A 92 -8.32 -7.71 2.00
CA ILE A 92 -7.50 -8.58 1.17
C ILE A 92 -8.44 -9.47 0.37
N ILE A 93 -8.29 -9.47 -0.94
CA ILE A 93 -9.13 -10.24 -1.85
C ILE A 93 -8.22 -10.98 -2.83
N ARG A 94 -8.15 -12.30 -2.71
CA ARG A 94 -7.38 -13.15 -3.62
C ARG A 94 -5.90 -12.75 -3.74
N GLY A 95 -5.31 -12.38 -2.60
CA GLY A 95 -3.90 -12.00 -2.56
C GLY A 95 -3.61 -10.55 -2.94
N ASP A 96 -4.60 -9.82 -3.42
CA ASP A 96 -4.53 -8.38 -3.64
C ASP A 96 -5.21 -7.65 -2.48
N ALA A 97 -5.05 -6.34 -2.41
CA ALA A 97 -5.68 -5.58 -1.35
C ALA A 97 -6.22 -4.25 -1.86
N ARG A 98 -7.32 -3.82 -1.27
CA ARG A 98 -7.91 -2.51 -1.51
C ARG A 98 -8.23 -1.84 -0.19
N GLY A 99 -8.01 -0.56 -0.12
CA GLY A 99 -8.31 0.17 1.09
C GLY A 99 -8.20 1.66 0.93
N PHE A 100 -8.20 2.31 2.08
CA PHE A 100 -8.13 3.76 2.16
C PHE A 100 -7.06 4.16 3.14
N GLY A 101 -6.39 5.25 2.82
CA GLY A 101 -5.41 5.87 3.70
C GLY A 101 -5.76 7.30 3.98
N ALA A 102 -5.34 7.78 5.14
CA ALA A 102 -5.54 9.15 5.55
C ALA A 102 -4.34 9.63 6.35
N SER A 103 -4.08 10.93 6.27
CA SER A 103 -3.07 11.59 7.08
C SER A 103 -3.75 12.53 8.05
N SER A 104 -3.30 12.54 9.31
CA SER A 104 -3.77 13.51 10.27
C SER A 104 -3.19 14.90 10.05
N GLN A 105 -2.11 14.99 9.29
CA GLN A 105 -1.40 16.24 9.01
C GLN A 105 -1.94 16.95 7.78
N LEU A 106 -2.50 16.18 6.85
CA LEU A 106 -3.04 16.68 5.60
C LEU A 106 -4.50 16.28 5.52
N ASP A 107 -5.34 17.19 5.07
CA ASP A 107 -6.75 16.87 4.85
C ASP A 107 -6.88 16.10 3.53
N ILE A 108 -6.40 14.86 3.54
CA ILE A 108 -6.37 14.02 2.35
C ILE A 108 -6.78 12.59 2.70
N LYS A 109 -7.55 12.00 1.82
CA LYS A 109 -7.93 10.59 1.89
C LYS A 109 -7.59 9.94 0.56
N LEU A 110 -6.85 8.85 0.61
CA LEU A 110 -6.43 8.14 -0.58
C LEU A 110 -7.10 6.78 -0.65
N GLU A 111 -7.56 6.43 -1.82
CA GLU A 111 -7.92 5.05 -2.14
C GLU A 111 -6.66 4.36 -2.66
N VAL A 112 -6.40 3.15 -2.19
CA VAL A 112 -5.20 2.40 -2.56
C VAL A 112 -5.58 1.01 -3.04
N HIS A 113 -4.88 0.54 -4.06
CA HIS A 113 -5.03 -0.80 -4.58
C HIS A 113 -3.64 -1.42 -4.72
N LEU A 114 -3.44 -2.56 -4.06
CA LEU A 114 -2.22 -3.35 -4.11
C LEU A 114 -2.46 -4.59 -4.94
N ARG A 115 -1.61 -4.82 -5.93
CA ARG A 115 -1.69 -6.02 -6.76
C ARG A 115 -0.41 -6.83 -6.61
N PHE A 116 -0.55 -8.07 -6.21
CA PHE A 116 0.58 -8.97 -6.06
C PHE A 116 1.27 -9.21 -7.40
N ARG A 117 2.59 -9.15 -7.42
CA ARG A 117 3.37 -9.37 -8.63
C ARG A 117 4.26 -10.59 -8.55
N THR A 118 5.01 -10.73 -7.47
CA THR A 118 5.90 -11.86 -7.31
C THR A 118 6.29 -12.04 -5.84
N GLN A 119 6.59 -13.26 -5.48
CA GLN A 119 7.12 -13.55 -4.16
C GLN A 119 8.58 -13.08 -4.06
N ILE A 120 9.01 -12.90 -2.82
CA ILE A 120 10.43 -12.68 -2.52
C ILE A 120 11.08 -14.08 -2.53
N ALA A 121 11.86 -14.37 -3.47
CA ALA A 121 12.55 -15.66 -3.61
C ALA A 121 11.59 -16.85 -3.64
#